data_83799d9086f26aa430204a8b8331a370
#
_entry.id   83799d9086f26aa430204a8b8331a370
#
_cell.length_a   1.000
_cell.length_b   1.000
_cell.length_c   1.000
_cell.angle_alpha   90.00
_cell.angle_beta   90.00
_cell.angle_gamma   90.00
#
_symmetry.space_group_name_H-M   'P 1'
#
loop_
_entity.id
_entity.type
_entity.pdbx_description
1 polymer ?
#
loop_
_entity_poly.entity_id
_entity_poly.type
_entity_poly.pdbx_seq_one_letter_code
_entity_poly.pdbx_strand_id
1 'polypeptide(L)'
;EPRPAVWSDMSVVGLIGTAPAADATAFPADTPVFMYSDDAVKRTALGATGTIPEALTLINAQLGEFHVAAKVVIVRVAEGDTIPETIANIVGDGIATGLEAFVHAGPTLGVIPRLICAPGFTSQRNGTDANAVCAALPALCSKLLAHAVVDGPATTEQAALDWRETLSSSRLIPVDPAVRVMNGTEVAVVPLSPAVIGIGVRRDHEKQGRPFHSWANQPVQGIVGPSRPINF
;
A
#
# COMPACT_ATOMS: atom_id res chain seq x y z
N GLU A 1 21.52 -14.66 31.03
CA GLU A 1 21.89 -13.50 30.22
C GLU A 1 20.64 -12.79 29.72
N PRO A 2 20.55 -11.46 29.83
CA PRO A 2 19.43 -10.72 29.27
C PRO A 2 19.44 -10.89 27.76
N ARG A 3 18.31 -11.33 27.18
CA ARG A 3 18.16 -11.38 25.73
C ARG A 3 18.24 -9.95 25.18
N PRO A 4 19.04 -9.70 24.13
CA PRO A 4 19.06 -8.39 23.49
C PRO A 4 17.66 -8.04 23.01
N ALA A 5 17.26 -6.78 23.19
CA ALA A 5 16.00 -6.30 22.62
C ALA A 5 16.05 -6.43 21.10
N VAL A 6 15.18 -7.25 20.53
CA VAL A 6 15.02 -7.36 19.07
C VAL A 6 14.11 -6.24 18.65
N TRP A 7 14.63 -5.30 17.86
CA TRP A 7 13.84 -4.23 17.26
C TRP A 7 12.89 -4.84 16.22
N SER A 8 11.61 -4.51 16.33
CA SER A 8 10.63 -4.87 15.30
C SER A 8 10.95 -4.08 14.03
N ASP A 9 11.02 -4.78 12.89
CA ASP A 9 11.16 -4.12 11.59
C ASP A 9 9.85 -3.39 11.26
N MET A 10 9.90 -2.05 11.28
CA MET A 10 8.74 -1.19 11.05
C MET A 10 8.55 -0.84 9.57
N SER A 11 9.49 -1.24 8.70
CA SER A 11 9.48 -0.96 7.27
C SER A 11 8.88 -2.07 6.40
N VAL A 12 8.32 -3.13 7.00
CA VAL A 12 7.64 -4.20 6.25
C VAL A 12 6.33 -3.66 5.67
N VAL A 13 6.22 -3.73 4.36
CA VAL A 13 5.06 -3.25 3.59
C VAL A 13 4.01 -4.35 3.50
N GLY A 14 2.74 -4.01 3.74
CA GLY A 14 1.56 -4.82 3.42
C GLY A 14 0.87 -4.23 2.20
N LEU A 15 0.85 -4.96 1.11
CA LEU A 15 0.25 -4.53 -0.16
C LEU A 15 -0.92 -5.45 -0.52
N ILE A 16 -2.13 -4.90 -0.53
CA ILE A 16 -3.34 -5.62 -0.93
C ILE A 16 -3.95 -5.01 -2.19
N GLY A 17 -4.41 -5.86 -3.09
CA GLY A 17 -5.01 -5.42 -4.35
C GLY A 17 -5.21 -6.56 -5.34
N THR A 18 -5.26 -6.20 -6.62
CA THR A 18 -5.49 -7.12 -7.72
C THR A 18 -4.20 -7.41 -8.49
N ALA A 19 -4.08 -8.63 -8.99
CA ALA A 19 -3.09 -9.08 -9.95
C ALA A 19 -3.70 -10.23 -10.76
N PRO A 20 -4.55 -9.93 -11.76
CA PRO A 20 -5.32 -10.96 -12.48
C PRO A 20 -4.44 -11.92 -13.28
N ALA A 21 -3.26 -11.48 -13.71
CA ALA A 21 -2.30 -12.32 -14.45
C ALA A 21 -1.33 -13.10 -13.53
N ALA A 22 -1.51 -13.03 -12.22
CA ALA A 22 -0.61 -13.73 -11.29
C ALA A 22 -0.78 -15.24 -11.36
N ASP A 23 0.35 -15.97 -11.25
CA ASP A 23 0.35 -17.40 -11.02
C ASP A 23 -0.33 -17.71 -9.68
N ALA A 24 -1.45 -18.43 -9.75
CA ALA A 24 -2.25 -18.76 -8.57
C ALA A 24 -1.54 -19.69 -7.56
N THR A 25 -0.50 -20.41 -8.01
CA THR A 25 0.32 -21.25 -7.13
C THR A 25 1.32 -20.41 -6.34
N ALA A 26 1.94 -19.42 -7.01
CA ALA A 26 2.91 -18.51 -6.38
C ALA A 26 2.21 -17.45 -5.53
N PHE A 27 1.05 -16.97 -5.96
CA PHE A 27 0.24 -15.96 -5.31
C PHE A 27 -1.23 -16.40 -5.20
N PRO A 28 -1.54 -17.36 -4.30
CA PRO A 28 -2.93 -17.74 -4.07
C PRO A 28 -3.75 -16.58 -3.55
N ALA A 29 -5.05 -16.53 -3.90
CA ALA A 29 -5.94 -15.49 -3.41
C ALA A 29 -6.04 -15.54 -1.89
N ASP A 30 -6.23 -14.37 -1.26
CA ASP A 30 -6.42 -14.20 0.19
C ASP A 30 -5.35 -14.84 1.08
N THR A 31 -4.17 -15.07 0.51
CA THR A 31 -3.06 -15.70 1.22
C THR A 31 -1.86 -14.75 1.24
N PRO A 32 -1.28 -14.47 2.41
CA PRO A 32 -0.12 -13.59 2.49
C PRO A 32 1.11 -14.27 1.89
N VAL A 33 1.77 -13.59 0.96
CA VAL A 33 3.00 -14.04 0.30
C VAL A 33 4.09 -13.01 0.54
N PHE A 34 5.23 -13.44 1.09
CA PHE A 34 6.39 -12.56 1.28
C PHE A 34 7.26 -12.51 0.03
N MET A 35 7.73 -11.29 -0.31
CA MET A 35 8.76 -11.08 -1.33
C MET A 35 9.59 -9.84 -1.03
N TYR A 36 10.78 -9.75 -1.66
CA TYR A 36 11.46 -8.47 -1.82
C TYR A 36 10.92 -7.74 -3.06
N SER A 37 10.80 -6.43 -2.98
CA SER A 37 10.16 -5.63 -4.04
C SER A 37 10.90 -5.68 -5.38
N ASP A 38 12.17 -6.04 -5.40
CA ASP A 38 13.04 -6.20 -6.58
C ASP A 38 13.22 -7.66 -7.03
N ASP A 39 12.57 -8.64 -6.37
CA ASP A 39 12.64 -10.06 -6.74
C ASP A 39 12.04 -10.28 -8.14
N ALA A 40 12.91 -10.43 -9.13
CA ALA A 40 12.54 -10.55 -10.53
C ALA A 40 11.70 -11.81 -10.82
N VAL A 41 11.96 -12.93 -10.10
CA VAL A 41 11.24 -14.18 -10.28
C VAL A 41 9.79 -14.03 -9.79
N LYS A 42 9.61 -13.51 -8.58
CA LYS A 42 8.28 -13.27 -8.02
C LYS A 42 7.52 -12.19 -8.77
N ARG A 43 8.19 -11.13 -9.24
CA ARG A 43 7.56 -10.11 -10.09
C ARG A 43 7.05 -10.70 -11.41
N THR A 44 7.82 -11.61 -12.02
CA THR A 44 7.37 -12.33 -13.22
C THR A 44 6.14 -13.19 -12.93
N ALA A 45 6.15 -13.93 -11.84
CA ALA A 45 5.01 -14.76 -11.42
C ALA A 45 3.76 -13.92 -11.04
N LEU A 46 3.95 -12.70 -10.56
CA LEU A 46 2.87 -11.75 -10.25
C LEU A 46 2.21 -11.18 -11.51
N GLY A 47 2.93 -11.17 -12.62
CA GLY A 47 2.46 -10.58 -13.88
C GLY A 47 2.60 -9.05 -13.91
N ALA A 48 2.06 -8.44 -14.97
CA ALA A 48 2.21 -7.00 -15.23
C ALA A 48 0.89 -6.21 -15.08
N THR A 49 -0.25 -6.89 -14.83
CA THR A 49 -1.57 -6.26 -14.78
C THR A 49 -2.15 -6.27 -13.37
N GLY A 50 -2.93 -5.23 -13.06
CA GLY A 50 -3.55 -5.04 -11.76
C GLY A 50 -2.81 -4.04 -10.88
N THR A 51 -3.37 -3.73 -9.71
CA THR A 51 -2.87 -2.66 -8.83
C THR A 51 -1.59 -3.03 -8.09
N ILE A 52 -1.35 -4.31 -7.83
CA ILE A 52 -0.15 -4.77 -7.09
C ILE A 52 1.13 -4.58 -7.91
N PRO A 53 1.26 -5.02 -9.19
CA PRO A 53 2.46 -4.80 -9.99
C PRO A 53 2.79 -3.32 -10.19
N GLU A 54 1.77 -2.49 -10.41
CA GLU A 54 1.92 -1.04 -10.54
C GLU A 54 2.46 -0.42 -9.24
N ALA A 55 1.89 -0.77 -8.10
CA ALA A 55 2.33 -0.32 -6.79
C ALA A 55 3.78 -0.71 -6.49
N LEU A 56 4.18 -1.95 -6.77
CA LEU A 56 5.57 -2.41 -6.62
C LEU A 56 6.55 -1.61 -7.47
N THR A 57 6.13 -1.23 -8.69
CA THR A 57 6.96 -0.41 -9.57
C THR A 57 7.19 0.98 -8.96
N LEU A 58 6.14 1.59 -8.40
CA LEU A 58 6.24 2.91 -7.77
C LEU A 58 6.99 2.87 -6.43
N ILE A 59 6.85 1.80 -5.64
CA ILE A 59 7.68 1.56 -4.44
C ILE A 59 9.15 1.48 -4.83
N ASN A 60 9.50 0.65 -5.82
CA ASN A 60 10.88 0.49 -6.27
C ASN A 60 11.49 1.76 -6.84
N ALA A 61 10.69 2.62 -7.49
CA ALA A 61 11.16 3.92 -7.96
C ALA A 61 11.71 4.77 -6.80
N GLN A 62 11.18 4.63 -5.57
CA GLN A 62 11.68 5.35 -4.39
C GLN A 62 12.97 4.77 -3.82
N LEU A 63 13.32 3.53 -4.16
CA LEU A 63 14.37 2.74 -3.51
C LEU A 63 15.59 2.51 -4.42
N GLY A 64 15.41 2.57 -5.74
CA GLY A 64 16.43 2.15 -6.72
C GLY A 64 17.76 2.89 -6.61
N GLU A 65 17.75 4.19 -6.36
CA GLU A 65 18.97 4.99 -6.17
C GLU A 65 19.75 4.61 -4.91
N PHE A 66 19.10 4.00 -3.95
CA PHE A 66 19.69 3.61 -2.66
C PHE A 66 20.06 2.13 -2.61
N HIS A 67 19.88 1.38 -3.70
CA HIS A 67 20.13 -0.08 -3.77
C HIS A 67 19.46 -0.86 -2.63
N VAL A 68 18.23 -0.50 -2.30
CA VAL A 68 17.42 -1.09 -1.24
C VAL A 68 16.22 -1.78 -1.84
N ALA A 69 15.87 -2.96 -1.33
CA ALA A 69 14.64 -3.65 -1.63
C ALA A 69 13.69 -3.59 -0.43
N ALA A 70 12.42 -3.26 -0.66
CA ALA A 70 11.41 -3.34 0.39
C ALA A 70 11.05 -4.79 0.69
N LYS A 71 10.84 -5.11 1.97
CA LYS A 71 10.16 -6.34 2.39
C LYS A 71 8.67 -6.14 2.22
N VAL A 72 8.04 -6.94 1.37
CA VAL A 72 6.62 -6.79 1.04
C VAL A 72 5.87 -8.07 1.33
N VAL A 73 4.78 -7.96 2.07
CA VAL A 73 3.76 -9.00 2.21
C VAL A 73 2.62 -8.65 1.28
N ILE A 74 2.39 -9.48 0.29
CA ILE A 74 1.33 -9.30 -0.71
C ILE A 74 0.14 -10.15 -0.31
N VAL A 75 -1.06 -9.55 -0.35
CA VAL A 75 -2.33 -10.25 -0.33
C VAL A 75 -3.05 -9.94 -1.64
N ARG A 76 -3.13 -10.92 -2.52
CA ARG A 76 -3.87 -10.81 -3.78
C ARG A 76 -5.32 -11.18 -3.53
N VAL A 77 -6.24 -10.31 -3.96
CA VAL A 77 -7.68 -10.61 -3.97
C VAL A 77 -8.19 -10.85 -5.38
N ALA A 78 -9.32 -11.53 -5.49
CA ALA A 78 -10.01 -11.65 -6.77
C ALA A 78 -10.51 -10.27 -7.22
N GLU A 79 -10.34 -9.97 -8.52
CA GLU A 79 -10.95 -8.81 -9.12
C GLU A 79 -12.44 -9.12 -9.38
N GLY A 80 -13.32 -8.22 -8.92
CA GLY A 80 -14.76 -8.30 -9.19
C GLY A 80 -15.11 -7.68 -10.55
N ASP A 81 -16.31 -7.90 -11.02
CA ASP A 81 -16.81 -7.29 -12.26
C ASP A 81 -16.96 -5.76 -12.12
N THR A 82 -17.05 -5.29 -10.88
CA THR A 82 -17.15 -3.86 -10.51
C THR A 82 -16.16 -3.46 -9.42
N ILE A 83 -15.86 -2.16 -9.35
CA ILE A 83 -15.00 -1.61 -8.27
C ILE A 83 -15.58 -1.92 -6.88
N PRO A 84 -16.89 -1.74 -6.59
CA PRO A 84 -17.47 -2.10 -5.31
C PRO A 84 -17.30 -3.59 -4.93
N GLU A 85 -17.38 -4.51 -5.88
CA GLU A 85 -17.13 -5.93 -5.64
C GLU A 85 -15.66 -6.20 -5.30
N THR A 86 -14.73 -5.56 -6.01
CA THR A 86 -13.31 -5.65 -5.69
C THR A 86 -13.03 -5.06 -4.29
N ILE A 87 -13.66 -3.95 -3.94
CA ILE A 87 -13.57 -3.36 -2.59
C ILE A 87 -14.10 -4.35 -1.54
N ALA A 88 -15.22 -5.04 -1.80
CA ALA A 88 -15.74 -6.05 -0.89
C ALA A 88 -14.75 -7.22 -0.71
N ASN A 89 -14.10 -7.67 -1.79
CA ASN A 89 -13.05 -8.70 -1.73
C ASN A 89 -11.82 -8.21 -0.94
N ILE A 90 -11.45 -6.93 -1.04
CA ILE A 90 -10.34 -6.35 -0.24
C ILE A 90 -10.71 -6.30 1.23
N VAL A 91 -11.92 -5.86 1.58
CA VAL A 91 -12.39 -5.85 2.98
C VAL A 91 -12.43 -7.29 3.53
N GLY A 92 -12.88 -8.24 2.72
CA GLY A 92 -12.96 -9.66 3.06
C GLY A 92 -14.09 -9.97 4.05
N ASP A 93 -13.97 -11.15 4.68
CA ASP A 93 -14.97 -11.69 5.61
C ASP A 93 -14.79 -11.22 7.07
N GLY A 94 -13.75 -10.43 7.34
CA GLY A 94 -13.40 -9.97 8.69
C GLY A 94 -12.75 -11.05 9.58
N ILE A 95 -12.43 -12.22 9.03
CA ILE A 95 -11.87 -13.37 9.76
C ILE A 95 -10.53 -13.81 9.16
N ALA A 96 -10.49 -14.11 7.86
CA ALA A 96 -9.33 -14.72 7.23
C ALA A 96 -9.02 -14.20 5.82
N THR A 97 -10.00 -13.62 5.12
CA THR A 97 -9.84 -13.16 3.73
C THR A 97 -9.61 -11.65 3.67
N GLY A 98 -9.20 -11.16 2.51
CA GLY A 98 -8.97 -9.74 2.28
C GLY A 98 -7.94 -9.15 3.26
N LEU A 99 -8.31 -8.03 3.90
CA LEU A 99 -7.44 -7.32 4.86
C LEU A 99 -7.01 -8.21 6.04
N GLU A 100 -7.89 -9.09 6.53
CA GLU A 100 -7.57 -9.94 7.68
C GLU A 100 -6.50 -10.99 7.36
N ALA A 101 -6.27 -11.33 6.10
CA ALA A 101 -5.19 -12.23 5.69
C ALA A 101 -3.81 -11.74 6.18
N PHE A 102 -3.59 -10.43 6.33
CA PHE A 102 -2.33 -9.91 6.87
C PHE A 102 -2.03 -10.37 8.31
N VAL A 103 -3.03 -10.68 9.11
CA VAL A 103 -2.85 -11.18 10.48
C VAL A 103 -2.12 -12.53 10.48
N HIS A 104 -2.31 -13.31 9.42
CA HIS A 104 -1.66 -14.61 9.27
C HIS A 104 -0.20 -14.51 8.81
N ALA A 105 0.28 -13.35 8.36
CA ALA A 105 1.66 -13.19 7.90
C ALA A 105 2.69 -13.44 9.02
N GLY A 106 2.42 -13.00 10.24
CA GLY A 106 3.30 -13.25 11.39
C GLY A 106 3.52 -14.75 11.64
N PRO A 107 2.47 -15.53 11.89
CA PRO A 107 2.58 -16.97 12.13
C PRO A 107 3.15 -17.79 10.96
N THR A 108 2.80 -17.42 9.71
CA THR A 108 3.15 -18.23 8.54
C THR A 108 4.48 -17.85 7.88
N LEU A 109 4.80 -16.57 7.88
CA LEU A 109 5.97 -16.01 7.16
C LEU A 109 7.06 -15.48 8.10
N GLY A 110 6.78 -15.36 9.40
CA GLY A 110 7.70 -14.78 10.38
C GLY A 110 7.88 -13.26 10.25
N VAL A 111 7.04 -12.58 9.44
CA VAL A 111 7.09 -11.12 9.22
C VAL A 111 5.71 -10.51 9.44
N ILE A 112 5.68 -9.29 9.99
CA ILE A 112 4.43 -8.58 10.27
C ILE A 112 4.44 -7.26 9.47
N PRO A 113 3.48 -7.02 8.57
CA PRO A 113 3.39 -5.77 7.86
C PRO A 113 3.08 -4.61 8.82
N ARG A 114 3.77 -3.49 8.63
CA ARG A 114 3.66 -2.29 9.47
C ARG A 114 3.21 -1.06 8.69
N LEU A 115 3.43 -1.07 7.37
CA LEU A 115 3.02 -0.02 6.44
C LEU A 115 2.08 -0.65 5.42
N ILE A 116 0.78 -0.33 5.48
CA ILE A 116 -0.25 -0.99 4.67
C ILE A 116 -0.77 -0.02 3.61
N CYS A 117 -1.02 -0.51 2.40
CA CYS A 117 -1.79 0.20 1.38
C CYS A 117 -2.67 -0.74 0.54
N ALA A 118 -3.78 -0.18 0.07
CA ALA A 118 -4.70 -0.78 -0.89
C ALA A 118 -4.89 0.20 -2.06
N PRO A 119 -3.86 0.37 -2.94
CA PRO A 119 -3.86 1.42 -3.95
C PRO A 119 -5.00 1.25 -4.94
N GLY A 120 -5.69 2.37 -5.21
CA GLY A 120 -6.83 2.41 -6.12
C GLY A 120 -8.20 2.06 -5.49
N PHE A 121 -8.24 1.67 -4.21
CA PHE A 121 -9.49 1.18 -3.56
C PHE A 121 -9.88 1.94 -2.29
N THR A 122 -9.25 3.05 -1.97
CA THR A 122 -9.48 3.81 -0.74
C THR A 122 -10.20 5.15 -0.95
N SER A 123 -10.36 5.59 -2.21
CA SER A 123 -10.93 6.89 -2.56
C SER A 123 -12.43 6.86 -2.86
N GLN A 124 -12.99 5.71 -3.19
CA GLN A 124 -14.38 5.57 -3.62
C GLN A 124 -15.33 5.74 -2.42
N ARG A 125 -16.39 6.51 -2.64
CA ARG A 125 -17.42 6.76 -1.63
C ARG A 125 -18.82 6.49 -2.20
N ASN A 126 -19.71 6.05 -1.34
CA ASN A 126 -21.14 5.98 -1.63
C ASN A 126 -21.82 7.15 -0.88
N GLY A 127 -22.09 8.23 -1.60
CA GLY A 127 -22.64 9.45 -0.99
C GLY A 127 -21.66 10.07 0.02
N THR A 128 -22.11 10.20 1.27
CA THR A 128 -21.34 10.78 2.40
C THR A 128 -20.60 9.71 3.22
N ASP A 129 -20.81 8.44 2.95
CA ASP A 129 -20.25 7.35 3.76
C ASP A 129 -18.73 7.26 3.57
N ALA A 130 -18.04 6.75 4.60
CA ALA A 130 -16.62 6.42 4.50
C ALA A 130 -16.41 5.28 3.50
N ASN A 131 -15.25 5.28 2.83
CA ASN A 131 -14.84 4.13 2.03
C ASN A 131 -14.73 2.88 2.89
N ALA A 132 -15.25 1.74 2.42
CA ALA A 132 -15.30 0.51 3.21
C ALA A 132 -13.92 -0.03 3.61
N VAL A 133 -12.90 0.12 2.74
CA VAL A 133 -11.51 -0.24 3.07
C VAL A 133 -10.96 0.68 4.15
N CYS A 134 -11.19 2.01 4.04
CA CYS A 134 -10.77 2.98 5.05
C CYS A 134 -11.47 2.76 6.39
N ALA A 135 -12.70 2.26 6.40
CA ALA A 135 -13.44 1.93 7.61
C ALA A 135 -12.90 0.65 8.30
N ALA A 136 -12.42 -0.33 7.53
CA ALA A 136 -11.89 -1.60 8.05
C ALA A 136 -10.42 -1.50 8.51
N LEU A 137 -9.59 -0.69 7.84
CA LEU A 137 -8.17 -0.56 8.11
C LEU A 137 -7.79 -0.22 9.55
N PRO A 138 -8.50 0.65 10.32
CA PRO A 138 -8.13 0.97 11.69
C PRO A 138 -8.08 -0.23 12.63
N ALA A 139 -9.02 -1.17 12.50
CA ALA A 139 -9.06 -2.38 13.31
C ALA A 139 -7.85 -3.28 13.00
N LEU A 140 -7.56 -3.52 11.72
CA LEU A 140 -6.37 -4.26 11.28
C LEU A 140 -5.08 -3.59 11.74
N CYS A 141 -4.94 -2.28 11.53
CA CYS A 141 -3.76 -1.51 11.94
C CYS A 141 -3.53 -1.58 13.46
N SER A 142 -4.60 -1.66 14.25
CA SER A 142 -4.49 -1.84 15.70
C SER A 142 -3.99 -3.23 16.07
N LYS A 143 -4.49 -4.29 15.41
CA LYS A 143 -4.01 -5.68 15.60
C LYS A 143 -2.54 -5.84 15.26
N LEU A 144 -2.09 -5.22 14.17
CA LEU A 144 -0.73 -5.35 13.65
C LEU A 144 0.24 -4.28 14.19
N LEU A 145 -0.22 -3.31 14.97
CA LEU A 145 0.54 -2.10 15.33
C LEU A 145 1.12 -1.40 14.09
N ALA A 146 0.30 -1.32 13.03
CA ALA A 146 0.64 -0.79 11.72
C ALA A 146 0.02 0.60 11.49
N HIS A 147 0.47 1.25 10.42
CA HIS A 147 -0.18 2.42 9.82
C HIS A 147 -0.56 2.10 8.38
N ALA A 148 -1.64 2.71 7.89
CA ALA A 148 -2.05 2.55 6.51
C ALA A 148 -2.00 3.89 5.77
N VAL A 149 -1.42 3.89 4.58
CA VAL A 149 -1.45 5.04 3.66
C VAL A 149 -2.65 4.85 2.74
N VAL A 150 -3.54 5.84 2.71
CA VAL A 150 -4.81 5.79 1.99
C VAL A 150 -4.90 6.94 0.99
N ASP A 151 -5.30 6.61 -0.25
CA ASP A 151 -5.41 7.57 -1.34
C ASP A 151 -6.75 8.27 -1.32
N GLY A 152 -6.73 9.59 -1.48
CA GLY A 152 -7.90 10.43 -1.67
C GLY A 152 -8.46 10.40 -3.09
N PRO A 153 -9.56 11.13 -3.35
CA PRO A 153 -10.28 11.09 -4.63
C PRO A 153 -9.52 11.73 -5.81
N ALA A 154 -8.47 12.50 -5.56
CA ALA A 154 -7.61 13.14 -6.56
C ALA A 154 -8.35 14.08 -7.57
N THR A 155 -9.58 14.48 -7.27
CA THR A 155 -10.43 15.29 -8.16
C THR A 155 -10.33 16.79 -7.84
N THR A 156 -10.92 17.22 -6.73
CA THR A 156 -10.90 18.62 -6.25
C THR A 156 -10.40 18.68 -4.81
N GLU A 157 -9.95 19.85 -4.38
CA GLU A 157 -9.55 20.08 -2.99
C GLU A 157 -10.72 19.84 -2.01
N GLN A 158 -11.92 20.33 -2.35
CA GLN A 158 -13.11 20.12 -1.51
C GLN A 158 -13.45 18.63 -1.39
N ALA A 159 -13.39 17.87 -2.49
CA ALA A 159 -13.63 16.42 -2.43
C ALA A 159 -12.60 15.69 -1.55
N ALA A 160 -11.35 16.12 -1.57
CA ALA A 160 -10.30 15.58 -0.71
C ALA A 160 -10.55 15.91 0.78
N LEU A 161 -11.00 17.13 1.09
CA LEU A 161 -11.38 17.54 2.44
C LEU A 161 -12.58 16.74 2.95
N ASP A 162 -13.65 16.66 2.16
CA ASP A 162 -14.86 15.89 2.51
C ASP A 162 -14.55 14.40 2.72
N TRP A 163 -13.64 13.84 1.92
CA TRP A 163 -13.18 12.46 2.09
C TRP A 163 -12.36 12.31 3.37
N ARG A 164 -11.42 13.23 3.62
CA ARG A 164 -10.58 13.19 4.82
C ARG A 164 -11.41 13.25 6.10
N GLU A 165 -12.50 14.02 6.12
CA GLU A 165 -13.41 14.11 7.29
C GLU A 165 -14.06 12.79 7.66
N THR A 166 -14.15 11.83 6.72
CA THR A 166 -14.65 10.48 7.00
C THR A 166 -13.62 9.57 7.68
N LEU A 167 -12.35 9.98 7.74
CA LEU A 167 -11.29 9.18 8.35
C LEU A 167 -11.22 9.46 9.86
N SER A 168 -11.48 8.44 10.67
CA SER A 168 -11.64 8.56 12.13
C SER A 168 -10.44 8.02 12.93
N SER A 169 -9.31 7.69 12.30
CA SER A 169 -8.19 7.02 12.97
C SER A 169 -6.85 7.70 12.69
N SER A 170 -6.05 7.91 13.74
CA SER A 170 -4.66 8.38 13.62
C SER A 170 -3.72 7.36 12.99
N ARG A 171 -4.17 6.13 12.76
CA ARG A 171 -3.39 5.10 12.05
C ARG A 171 -3.51 5.19 10.53
N LEU A 172 -4.40 6.04 10.02
CA LEU A 172 -4.55 6.31 8.60
C LEU A 172 -3.77 7.57 8.22
N ILE A 173 -2.94 7.46 7.21
CA ILE A 173 -2.17 8.55 6.62
C ILE A 173 -2.81 8.90 5.28
N PRO A 174 -3.66 9.95 5.21
CA PRO A 174 -4.31 10.35 3.98
C PRO A 174 -3.32 11.02 3.04
N VAL A 175 -3.38 10.67 1.76
CA VAL A 175 -2.59 11.27 0.69
C VAL A 175 -3.47 11.67 -0.49
N ASP A 176 -3.30 12.88 -0.99
CA ASP A 176 -3.98 13.46 -2.16
C ASP A 176 -3.14 14.63 -2.69
N PRO A 177 -3.06 14.86 -4.00
CA PRO A 177 -3.67 14.13 -5.09
C PRO A 177 -2.90 12.87 -5.52
N ALA A 178 -3.44 12.12 -6.49
CA ALA A 178 -2.72 11.08 -7.21
C ALA A 178 -1.54 11.66 -8.00
N VAL A 179 -0.69 10.81 -8.55
CA VAL A 179 0.49 11.23 -9.32
C VAL A 179 0.44 10.76 -10.76
N ARG A 180 1.13 11.50 -11.62
CA ARG A 180 1.34 11.13 -13.03
C ARG A 180 2.66 10.41 -13.16
N VAL A 181 2.63 9.29 -13.85
CA VAL A 181 3.83 8.50 -14.18
C VAL A 181 3.92 8.28 -15.68
N MET A 182 5.13 8.05 -16.19
CA MET A 182 5.31 7.61 -17.57
C MET A 182 5.05 6.10 -17.65
N ASN A 183 4.12 5.70 -18.51
CA ASN A 183 3.88 4.31 -18.88
C ASN A 183 4.21 4.16 -20.37
N GLY A 184 5.44 3.79 -20.68
CA GLY A 184 5.98 3.87 -22.03
C GLY A 184 6.01 5.31 -22.53
N THR A 185 5.21 5.63 -23.55
CA THR A 185 5.09 6.98 -24.15
C THR A 185 3.90 7.79 -23.63
N GLU A 186 3.05 7.17 -22.82
CA GLU A 186 1.83 7.80 -22.31
C GLU A 186 1.99 8.18 -20.83
N VAL A 187 1.21 9.19 -20.42
CA VAL A 187 1.13 9.59 -19.00
C VAL A 187 -0.09 8.91 -18.38
N ALA A 188 0.15 8.07 -17.39
CA ALA A 188 -0.90 7.45 -16.57
C ALA A 188 -1.02 8.19 -15.23
N VAL A 189 -2.24 8.18 -14.66
CA VAL A 189 -2.52 8.67 -13.31
C VAL A 189 -2.63 7.46 -12.39
N VAL A 190 -1.80 7.42 -11.35
CA VAL A 190 -1.72 6.30 -10.41
C VAL A 190 -1.85 6.78 -8.96
N PRO A 191 -2.30 5.92 -8.02
CA PRO A 191 -2.36 6.23 -6.61
C PRO A 191 -0.99 6.63 -6.04
N LEU A 192 -0.98 7.58 -5.09
CA LEU A 192 0.25 8.08 -4.46
C LEU A 192 0.73 7.19 -3.31
N SER A 193 -0.16 6.44 -2.66
CA SER A 193 0.15 5.67 -1.46
C SER A 193 1.36 4.74 -1.59
N PRO A 194 1.62 4.04 -2.72
CA PRO A 194 2.81 3.21 -2.87
C PRO A 194 4.11 4.02 -2.86
N ALA A 195 4.11 5.22 -3.46
CA ALA A 195 5.29 6.09 -3.43
C ALA A 195 5.58 6.57 -2.00
N VAL A 196 4.56 6.98 -1.25
CA VAL A 196 4.70 7.43 0.14
C VAL A 196 5.24 6.30 1.03
N ILE A 197 4.75 5.07 0.85
CA ILE A 197 5.29 3.90 1.55
C ILE A 197 6.75 3.64 1.16
N GLY A 198 7.08 3.71 -0.13
CA GLY A 198 8.45 3.58 -0.61
C GLY A 198 9.39 4.61 0.01
N ILE A 199 8.94 5.87 0.15
CA ILE A 199 9.67 6.93 0.87
C ILE A 199 9.86 6.54 2.33
N GLY A 200 8.82 6.01 3.01
CA GLY A 200 8.91 5.54 4.39
C GLY A 200 9.99 4.46 4.55
N VAL A 201 9.98 3.44 3.70
CA VAL A 201 11.00 2.37 3.70
C VAL A 201 12.40 2.94 3.45
N ARG A 202 12.55 3.86 2.49
CA ARG A 202 13.82 4.54 2.23
C ARG A 202 14.34 5.29 3.45
N ARG A 203 13.46 6.08 4.11
CA ARG A 203 13.84 6.85 5.29
C ARG A 203 14.25 5.98 6.47
N ASP A 204 13.52 4.89 6.69
CA ASP A 204 13.89 3.93 7.75
C ASP A 204 15.25 3.29 7.46
N HIS A 205 15.52 2.93 6.19
CA HIS A 205 16.82 2.42 5.78
C HIS A 205 17.95 3.44 6.01
N GLU A 206 17.79 4.69 5.55
CA GLU A 206 18.76 5.78 5.74
C GLU A 206 19.06 6.03 7.24
N LYS A 207 18.08 5.76 8.09
CA LYS A 207 18.17 5.93 9.54
C LYS A 207 18.41 4.63 10.30
N GLN A 208 18.93 3.61 9.62
CA GLN A 208 19.31 2.33 10.21
C GLN A 208 18.16 1.61 10.93
N GLY A 209 16.97 1.62 10.34
CA GLY A 209 15.78 0.97 10.87
C GLY A 209 15.07 1.74 12.00
N ARG A 210 15.34 3.04 12.15
CA ARG A 210 14.68 3.88 13.16
C ARG A 210 13.44 4.56 12.58
N PRO A 211 12.20 4.14 12.93
CA PRO A 211 10.98 4.53 12.22
C PRO A 211 10.39 5.89 12.66
N PHE A 212 11.03 6.62 13.56
CA PHE A 212 10.51 7.88 14.13
C PHE A 212 10.99 9.15 13.40
N HIS A 213 11.60 8.99 12.22
CA HIS A 213 12.03 10.13 11.41
C HIS A 213 10.92 10.58 10.47
N SER A 214 10.79 11.90 10.28
CA SER A 214 9.81 12.48 9.38
C SER A 214 10.04 12.04 7.93
N TRP A 215 8.93 11.78 7.22
CA TRP A 215 8.90 11.53 5.79
C TRP A 215 8.67 12.83 4.98
N ALA A 216 8.47 13.96 5.64
CA ALA A 216 8.27 15.25 4.99
C ALA A 216 9.52 15.72 4.23
N ASN A 217 9.29 16.54 3.22
CA ASN A 217 10.33 17.15 2.37
C ASN A 217 11.24 16.12 1.68
N GLN A 218 10.68 14.97 1.32
CA GLN A 218 11.39 13.96 0.56
C GLN A 218 11.04 14.07 -0.94
N PRO A 219 12.03 13.91 -1.84
CA PRO A 219 11.74 13.82 -3.26
C PRO A 219 10.93 12.55 -3.55
N VAL A 220 9.95 12.68 -4.43
CA VAL A 220 9.17 11.54 -4.96
C VAL A 220 9.77 11.17 -6.31
N GLN A 221 10.33 9.98 -6.42
CA GLN A 221 10.97 9.48 -7.63
C GLN A 221 9.96 8.79 -8.57
N GLY A 222 10.29 8.74 -9.86
CA GLY A 222 9.50 8.01 -10.86
C GLY A 222 8.17 8.63 -11.23
N ILE A 223 7.94 9.88 -10.86
CA ILE A 223 6.73 10.64 -11.21
C ILE A 223 7.04 11.81 -12.14
N VAL A 224 6.05 12.21 -12.94
CA VAL A 224 6.08 13.43 -13.77
C VAL A 224 5.59 14.64 -12.96
N GLY A 225 4.67 14.42 -12.04
CA GLY A 225 4.08 15.44 -11.18
C GLY A 225 2.74 15.02 -10.58
N PRO A 226 2.08 15.91 -9.83
CA PRO A 226 0.77 15.63 -9.26
C PRO A 226 -0.30 15.56 -10.37
N SER A 227 -1.39 14.83 -10.13
CA SER A 227 -2.49 14.66 -11.08
C SER A 227 -3.29 15.96 -11.27
N ARG A 228 -3.32 16.84 -10.26
CA ARG A 228 -3.92 18.18 -10.30
C ARG A 228 -2.99 19.20 -9.66
N PRO A 229 -3.17 20.51 -9.96
CA PRO A 229 -2.47 21.57 -9.23
C PRO A 229 -2.72 21.49 -7.72
N ILE A 230 -1.69 21.79 -6.94
CA ILE A 230 -1.76 21.92 -5.48
C ILE A 230 -1.64 23.39 -5.15
N ASN A 231 -2.63 23.93 -4.45
CA ASN A 231 -2.56 25.29 -3.90
C ASN A 231 -1.92 25.21 -2.51
N PHE A 232 -0.94 26.08 -2.26
CA PHE A 232 -0.28 26.22 -0.96
C PHE A 232 -0.82 27.46 -0.26
#